data_4b3268b438e7e33dec94415ede5a5550
#
_entry.id   4b3268b438e7e33dec94415ede5a5550
#
_cell.length_a   1.000
_cell.length_b   1.000
_cell.length_c   1.000
_cell.angle_alpha   90.00
_cell.angle_beta   90.00
_cell.angle_gamma   90.00
#
_symmetry.space_group_name_H-M   'P 1'
#
loop_
_entity.id
_entity.type
_entity.pdbx_description
1 polymer ?
#
loop_
_entity_poly.entity_id
_entity_poly.type
_entity_poly.pdbx_seq_one_letter_code
_entity_poly.pdbx_strand_id
1 'polypeptide(L)'
;MNDTTIDPATSRGARWLDALAGASIGAAPVWYADAPLGDDVARFVAVVPDASNRFVRARENVVGLEQGWLLARAVRDAIEQDAARTDSDARRPIVAIVDVKSQAYGYREEMLGIHLACAAAVDAYASARLAGHPVIALIVGPAMSGAFLAHGYQANRIVALDAPGTLVHAMGKDAAARVTRRSVEELDALGETIVPMSYSMTSFAKLGLLDSLIPDVDADAPDHAQTERVRAVLAQMVRDTRADTTRDLSRRLRNDAANRTRAASIDVRRRLAAQWDRA
;
A
#
# COMPACT_ATOMS: atom_id res chain seq x y z
N MET A 1 19.24 27.22 5.89
CA MET A 1 18.31 26.11 5.66
C MET A 1 18.15 26.01 4.16
N ASN A 2 18.72 24.99 3.52
CA ASN A 2 18.53 24.78 2.09
C ASN A 2 17.08 24.37 1.87
N ASP A 3 16.29 25.26 1.31
CA ASP A 3 14.94 24.98 0.84
C ASP A 3 15.10 24.16 -0.45
N THR A 4 15.34 22.86 -0.29
CA THR A 4 15.33 21.93 -1.42
C THR A 4 13.86 21.75 -1.77
N THR A 5 13.40 22.47 -2.76
CA THR A 5 12.06 22.31 -3.32
C THR A 5 11.90 20.84 -3.75
N ILE A 6 11.12 20.09 -3.00
CA ILE A 6 10.85 18.68 -3.32
C ILE A 6 9.88 18.69 -4.51
N ASP A 7 10.36 18.33 -5.69
CA ASP A 7 9.52 18.15 -6.87
C ASP A 7 8.67 16.88 -6.71
N PRO A 8 7.34 16.98 -6.74
CA PRO A 8 6.45 15.81 -6.66
C PRO A 8 6.78 14.72 -7.69
N ALA A 9 7.20 15.10 -8.90
CA ALA A 9 7.54 14.17 -9.97
C ALA A 9 8.78 13.30 -9.67
N THR A 10 9.57 13.61 -8.65
CA THR A 10 10.78 12.85 -8.30
C THR A 10 10.50 11.63 -7.43
N SER A 11 9.30 11.51 -6.84
CA SER A 11 8.94 10.32 -6.04
C SER A 11 8.69 9.10 -6.93
N ARG A 12 8.98 7.91 -6.40
CA ARG A 12 8.68 6.65 -7.10
C ARG A 12 7.18 6.53 -7.37
N GLY A 13 6.35 6.94 -6.43
CA GLY A 13 4.89 6.94 -6.59
C GLY A 13 4.44 7.72 -7.81
N ALA A 14 4.97 8.94 -8.01
CA ALA A 14 4.66 9.77 -9.17
C ALA A 14 5.19 9.17 -10.48
N ARG A 15 6.44 8.71 -10.49
CA ARG A 15 7.07 8.10 -11.68
C ARG A 15 6.34 6.85 -12.15
N TRP A 16 5.96 5.99 -11.23
CA TRP A 16 5.20 4.78 -11.55
C TRP A 16 3.77 5.08 -11.98
N LEU A 17 3.15 6.11 -11.42
CA LEU A 17 1.86 6.59 -11.89
C LEU A 17 1.95 7.08 -13.35
N ASP A 18 2.97 7.88 -13.65
CA ASP A 18 3.21 8.37 -15.03
C ASP A 18 3.52 7.21 -15.99
N ALA A 19 4.41 6.31 -15.62
CA ALA A 19 4.79 5.16 -16.45
C ALA A 19 3.60 4.22 -16.75
N LEU A 20 2.71 3.99 -15.77
CA LEU A 20 1.57 3.09 -15.91
C LEU A 20 0.33 3.76 -16.50
N ALA A 21 0.12 5.03 -16.27
CA ALA A 21 -1.15 5.70 -16.58
C ALA A 21 -1.00 6.98 -17.41
N GLY A 22 0.22 7.47 -17.65
CA GLY A 22 0.45 8.74 -18.33
C GLY A 22 0.06 9.95 -17.48
N ALA A 23 -0.53 10.96 -18.10
CA ALA A 23 -0.88 12.19 -17.41
C ALA A 23 -1.83 11.97 -16.21
N SER A 24 -1.41 12.44 -15.04
CA SER A 24 -2.19 12.35 -13.80
C SER A 24 -3.24 13.46 -13.70
N ILE A 25 -4.36 13.14 -13.04
CA ILE A 25 -5.39 14.07 -12.63
C ILE A 25 -5.28 14.23 -11.10
N GLY A 26 -5.50 15.42 -10.61
CA GLY A 26 -5.48 15.71 -9.18
C GLY A 26 -4.42 16.73 -8.83
N ALA A 27 -4.58 17.32 -7.66
CA ALA A 27 -3.59 18.21 -7.08
C ALA A 27 -2.78 17.46 -6.03
N ALA A 28 -1.50 17.80 -5.86
CA ALA A 28 -0.75 17.32 -4.71
C ALA A 28 -1.56 17.54 -3.42
N PRO A 29 -1.48 16.63 -2.46
CA PRO A 29 -0.52 15.53 -2.34
C PRO A 29 -1.02 14.15 -2.80
N VAL A 30 -2.12 14.02 -3.53
CA VAL A 30 -2.60 12.74 -4.07
C VAL A 30 -2.89 12.89 -5.55
N TRP A 31 -2.20 12.11 -6.36
CA TRP A 31 -2.42 12.02 -7.80
C TRP A 31 -3.13 10.73 -8.16
N TYR A 32 -3.97 10.77 -9.19
CA TYR A 32 -4.60 9.59 -9.75
C TYR A 32 -4.80 9.73 -11.26
N ALA A 33 -4.95 8.61 -11.94
CA ALA A 33 -5.31 8.56 -13.35
C ALA A 33 -6.11 7.29 -13.65
N ASP A 34 -7.00 7.37 -14.62
CA ASP A 34 -7.70 6.21 -15.19
C ASP A 34 -7.00 5.84 -16.50
N ALA A 35 -6.49 4.60 -16.59
CA ALA A 35 -5.73 4.13 -17.74
C ALA A 35 -5.97 2.64 -18.02
N PRO A 36 -5.70 2.17 -19.27
CA PRO A 36 -5.86 0.76 -19.64
C PRO A 36 -4.98 -0.17 -18.77
N LEU A 37 -5.58 -1.29 -18.32
CA LEU A 37 -4.91 -2.37 -17.61
C LEU A 37 -5.51 -3.73 -18.04
N GLY A 38 -4.88 -4.40 -18.97
CA GLY A 38 -5.45 -5.56 -19.64
C GLY A 38 -6.71 -5.16 -20.40
N ASP A 39 -7.81 -5.86 -20.14
CA ASP A 39 -9.12 -5.59 -20.77
C ASP A 39 -9.93 -4.51 -20.03
N ASP A 40 -9.37 -3.93 -18.98
CA ASP A 40 -10.03 -2.95 -18.12
C ASP A 40 -9.48 -1.53 -18.27
N VAL A 41 -10.25 -0.56 -17.76
CA VAL A 41 -9.74 0.75 -17.39
C VAL A 41 -9.63 0.79 -15.87
N ALA A 42 -8.41 0.87 -15.36
CA ALA A 42 -8.11 0.89 -13.92
C ALA A 42 -7.86 2.31 -13.42
N ARG A 43 -8.23 2.60 -12.17
CA ARG A 43 -7.80 3.79 -11.45
C ARG A 43 -6.50 3.54 -10.73
N PHE A 44 -5.46 4.26 -11.10
CA PHE A 44 -4.17 4.28 -10.41
C PHE A 44 -4.15 5.47 -9.44
N VAL A 45 -3.68 5.26 -8.22
CA VAL A 45 -3.65 6.29 -7.16
C VAL A 45 -2.29 6.28 -6.47
N ALA A 46 -1.67 7.43 -6.30
CA ALA A 46 -0.39 7.59 -5.61
C ALA A 46 -0.42 8.77 -4.64
N VAL A 47 0.28 8.62 -3.51
CA VAL A 47 0.66 9.75 -2.65
C VAL A 47 1.93 10.34 -3.20
N VAL A 48 1.97 11.67 -3.35
CA VAL A 48 3.14 12.38 -3.86
C VAL A 48 3.57 13.48 -2.89
N PRO A 49 4.86 13.89 -2.90
CA PRO A 49 5.34 15.02 -2.11
C PRO A 49 4.58 16.31 -2.47
N ASP A 50 4.39 17.16 -1.47
CA ASP A 50 3.81 18.48 -1.63
C ASP A 50 4.56 19.49 -0.75
N ALA A 51 5.56 20.17 -1.31
CA ALA A 51 6.37 21.15 -0.59
C ALA A 51 5.54 22.32 -0.05
N SER A 52 4.38 22.60 -0.66
CA SER A 52 3.46 23.67 -0.25
C SER A 52 2.48 23.26 0.84
N ASN A 53 2.47 21.98 1.23
CA ASN A 53 1.51 21.47 2.22
C ASN A 53 1.58 22.26 3.53
N ARG A 54 0.42 22.71 4.01
CA ARG A 54 0.30 23.48 5.26
C ARG A 54 0.73 22.71 6.50
N PHE A 55 0.72 21.36 6.43
CA PHE A 55 1.25 20.48 7.45
C PHE A 55 2.68 20.09 7.09
N VAL A 56 3.67 20.72 7.74
CA VAL A 56 5.09 20.54 7.41
C VAL A 56 5.52 19.08 7.42
N ARG A 57 4.96 18.27 8.34
CA ARG A 57 5.26 16.84 8.44
C ARG A 57 4.69 16.01 7.28
N ALA A 58 3.76 16.58 6.49
CA ALA A 58 3.12 15.92 5.37
C ALA A 58 3.69 16.34 4.00
N ARG A 59 4.83 17.04 3.96
CA ARG A 59 5.43 17.56 2.72
C ARG A 59 6.19 16.53 1.91
N GLU A 60 6.60 15.44 2.55
CA GLU A 60 7.25 14.32 1.86
C GLU A 60 6.25 13.20 1.54
N ASN A 61 6.74 12.02 1.13
CA ASN A 61 5.93 10.83 0.86
C ASN A 61 5.35 10.24 2.16
N VAL A 62 4.43 10.93 2.78
CA VAL A 62 3.76 10.50 4.01
C VAL A 62 2.25 10.67 3.90
N VAL A 63 1.49 9.88 4.65
CA VAL A 63 0.04 10.05 4.72
C VAL A 63 -0.29 10.95 5.91
N GLY A 64 -0.72 12.17 5.63
CA GLY A 64 -1.23 13.14 6.59
C GLY A 64 -2.75 13.28 6.53
N LEU A 65 -3.26 14.36 7.15
CA LEU A 65 -4.68 14.68 7.18
C LEU A 65 -5.26 14.82 5.77
N GLU A 66 -4.61 15.63 4.91
CA GLU A 66 -5.09 15.88 3.56
C GLU A 66 -4.96 14.64 2.67
N GLN A 67 -3.82 13.94 2.76
CA GLN A 67 -3.60 12.72 2.01
C GLN A 67 -4.66 11.65 2.32
N GLY A 68 -5.00 11.44 3.60
CA GLY A 68 -6.00 10.46 4.00
C GLY A 68 -7.38 10.76 3.40
N TRP A 69 -7.85 12.00 3.48
CA TRP A 69 -9.12 12.41 2.90
C TRP A 69 -9.12 12.39 1.36
N LEU A 70 -8.02 12.81 0.72
CA LEU A 70 -7.90 12.81 -0.75
C LEU A 70 -7.82 11.38 -1.31
N LEU A 71 -7.11 10.46 -0.63
CA LEU A 71 -7.14 9.03 -0.96
C LEU A 71 -8.56 8.48 -0.89
N ALA A 72 -9.26 8.75 0.22
CA ALA A 72 -10.65 8.33 0.38
C ALA A 72 -11.54 8.86 -0.75
N ARG A 73 -11.39 10.14 -1.10
CA ARG A 73 -12.14 10.77 -2.19
C ARG A 73 -11.84 10.11 -3.53
N ALA A 74 -10.56 9.96 -3.91
CA ALA A 74 -10.17 9.37 -5.19
C ALA A 74 -10.73 7.96 -5.40
N VAL A 75 -10.80 7.17 -4.31
CA VAL A 75 -11.38 5.81 -4.34
C VAL A 75 -12.91 5.86 -4.37
N ARG A 76 -13.55 6.70 -3.56
CA ARG A 76 -15.01 6.81 -3.55
C ARG A 76 -15.58 7.35 -4.86
N ASP A 77 -14.89 8.31 -5.48
CA ASP A 77 -15.26 8.81 -6.82
C ASP A 77 -15.28 7.68 -7.86
N ALA A 78 -14.37 6.70 -7.77
CA ALA A 78 -14.39 5.53 -8.65
C ALA A 78 -15.60 4.62 -8.36
N ILE A 79 -15.92 4.39 -7.08
CA ILE A 79 -17.09 3.60 -6.68
C ILE A 79 -18.38 4.26 -7.18
N GLU A 80 -18.53 5.57 -7.00
CA GLU A 80 -19.71 6.32 -7.41
C GLU A 80 -19.88 6.34 -8.92
N GLN A 81 -18.80 6.54 -9.68
CA GLN A 81 -18.83 6.50 -11.15
C GLN A 81 -19.26 5.14 -11.70
N ASP A 82 -18.92 4.05 -11.00
CA ASP A 82 -19.26 2.69 -11.42
C ASP A 82 -20.55 2.17 -10.74
N ALA A 83 -21.20 2.95 -9.88
CA ALA A 83 -22.38 2.49 -9.12
C ALA A 83 -23.55 2.07 -10.02
N ALA A 84 -23.72 2.69 -11.18
CA ALA A 84 -24.77 2.36 -12.15
C ALA A 84 -24.48 1.06 -12.92
N ARG A 85 -23.29 0.48 -12.85
CA ARG A 85 -22.94 -0.78 -13.52
C ARG A 85 -23.52 -1.96 -12.75
N THR A 86 -24.36 -2.72 -13.37
CA THR A 86 -25.02 -3.90 -12.78
C THR A 86 -24.12 -5.12 -12.74
N ASP A 87 -23.17 -5.19 -13.67
CA ASP A 87 -22.19 -6.26 -13.75
C ASP A 87 -21.00 -5.96 -12.80
N SER A 88 -20.75 -6.86 -11.85
CA SER A 88 -19.62 -6.74 -10.93
C SER A 88 -18.27 -6.81 -11.65
N ASP A 89 -18.20 -7.52 -12.77
CA ASP A 89 -16.98 -7.65 -13.56
C ASP A 89 -16.69 -6.39 -14.40
N ALA A 90 -17.69 -5.52 -14.59
CA ALA A 90 -17.52 -4.21 -15.21
C ALA A 90 -16.97 -3.13 -14.27
N ARG A 91 -16.81 -3.42 -12.96
CA ARG A 91 -16.25 -2.45 -12.00
C ARG A 91 -14.75 -2.31 -12.20
N ARG A 92 -14.31 -1.05 -12.34
CA ARG A 92 -12.90 -0.77 -12.62
C ARG A 92 -11.98 -1.27 -11.52
N PRO A 93 -10.82 -1.84 -11.84
CA PRO A 93 -9.77 -2.10 -10.87
C PRO A 93 -9.24 -0.80 -10.27
N ILE A 94 -8.80 -0.86 -9.01
CA ILE A 94 -8.13 0.25 -8.32
C ILE A 94 -6.72 -0.22 -7.96
N VAL A 95 -5.71 0.51 -8.42
CA VAL A 95 -4.30 0.22 -8.16
C VAL A 95 -3.73 1.29 -7.23
N ALA A 96 -3.43 0.91 -6.00
CA ALA A 96 -2.71 1.76 -5.05
C ALA A 96 -1.21 1.63 -5.31
N ILE A 97 -0.58 2.70 -5.80
CA ILE A 97 0.88 2.77 -5.98
C ILE A 97 1.50 3.26 -4.69
N VAL A 98 2.20 2.37 -3.99
CA VAL A 98 2.65 2.57 -2.62
C VAL A 98 4.12 2.99 -2.59
N ASP A 99 4.34 4.23 -2.16
CA ASP A 99 5.62 4.85 -1.87
C ASP A 99 5.42 5.80 -0.69
N VAL A 100 5.29 5.25 0.53
CA VAL A 100 4.92 6.02 1.73
C VAL A 100 5.83 5.69 2.91
N LYS A 101 6.59 6.68 3.38
CA LYS A 101 7.59 6.54 4.44
C LYS A 101 6.98 6.41 5.84
N SER A 102 5.81 7.00 6.07
CA SER A 102 5.13 7.04 7.39
C SER A 102 3.76 7.71 7.27
N GLN A 103 2.94 7.64 8.32
CA GLN A 103 1.94 8.68 8.55
C GLN A 103 2.61 9.93 9.13
N ALA A 104 2.08 11.10 8.80
CA ALA A 104 2.52 12.38 9.36
C ALA A 104 1.94 12.54 10.77
N TYR A 105 2.62 12.00 11.77
CA TYR A 105 2.18 12.08 13.16
C TYR A 105 2.91 13.18 13.94
N GLY A 106 2.19 13.85 14.81
CA GLY A 106 2.66 14.90 15.68
C GLY A 106 1.50 15.43 16.50
N TYR A 107 1.78 16.23 17.51
CA TYR A 107 0.74 16.76 18.41
C TYR A 107 -0.41 17.46 17.66
N ARG A 108 -0.09 18.25 16.63
CA ARG A 108 -1.07 18.98 15.84
C ARG A 108 -1.92 18.03 14.97
N GLU A 109 -1.27 17.09 14.32
CA GLU A 109 -1.92 16.10 13.46
C GLU A 109 -2.84 15.18 14.28
N GLU A 110 -2.39 14.76 15.47
CA GLU A 110 -3.21 13.95 16.39
C GLU A 110 -4.43 14.74 16.90
N MET A 111 -4.25 16.00 17.32
CA MET A 111 -5.36 16.86 17.73
C MET A 111 -6.40 17.08 16.64
N LEU A 112 -5.97 17.16 15.40
CA LEU A 112 -6.86 17.37 14.22
C LEU A 112 -7.44 16.06 13.67
N GLY A 113 -7.12 14.93 14.28
CA GLY A 113 -7.73 13.65 13.95
C GLY A 113 -7.10 12.93 12.75
N ILE A 114 -5.76 12.85 12.69
CA ILE A 114 -5.07 12.07 11.64
C ILE A 114 -5.58 10.63 11.56
N HIS A 115 -5.96 10.02 12.68
CA HIS A 115 -6.55 8.70 12.73
C HIS A 115 -7.87 8.61 11.95
N LEU A 116 -8.69 9.66 11.96
CA LEU A 116 -9.93 9.73 11.17
C LEU A 116 -9.63 9.83 9.68
N ALA A 117 -8.62 10.62 9.28
CA ALA A 117 -8.21 10.73 7.89
C ALA A 117 -7.65 9.40 7.36
N CYS A 118 -6.81 8.71 8.13
CA CYS A 118 -6.32 7.38 7.78
C CYS A 118 -7.46 6.35 7.73
N ALA A 119 -8.40 6.39 8.69
CA ALA A 119 -9.55 5.51 8.71
C ALA A 119 -10.47 5.73 7.50
N ALA A 120 -10.65 6.98 7.06
CA ALA A 120 -11.43 7.29 5.86
C ALA A 120 -10.83 6.66 4.59
N ALA A 121 -9.49 6.67 4.45
CA ALA A 121 -8.82 5.99 3.35
C ALA A 121 -8.98 4.46 3.44
N VAL A 122 -8.79 3.87 4.63
CA VAL A 122 -9.01 2.44 4.89
C VAL A 122 -10.44 2.04 4.52
N ASP A 123 -11.44 2.80 4.99
CA ASP A 123 -12.85 2.56 4.71
C ASP A 123 -13.17 2.62 3.21
N ALA A 124 -12.62 3.60 2.49
CA ALA A 124 -12.82 3.73 1.06
C ALA A 124 -12.30 2.51 0.27
N TYR A 125 -11.08 2.04 0.56
CA TYR A 125 -10.53 0.84 -0.06
C TYR A 125 -11.30 -0.43 0.33
N ALA A 126 -11.71 -0.55 1.59
CA ALA A 126 -12.53 -1.67 2.04
C ALA A 126 -13.90 -1.67 1.34
N SER A 127 -14.55 -0.51 1.25
CA SER A 127 -15.81 -0.33 0.54
C SER A 127 -15.69 -0.66 -0.95
N ALA A 128 -14.59 -0.28 -1.61
CA ALA A 128 -14.32 -0.64 -2.99
C ALA A 128 -14.27 -2.16 -3.19
N ARG A 129 -13.50 -2.88 -2.33
CA ARG A 129 -13.47 -4.35 -2.37
C ARG A 129 -14.85 -4.97 -2.19
N LEU A 130 -15.60 -4.54 -1.17
CA LEU A 130 -16.92 -5.04 -0.87
C LEU A 130 -17.92 -4.74 -2.01
N ALA A 131 -17.75 -3.61 -2.70
CA ALA A 131 -18.53 -3.24 -3.87
C ALA A 131 -18.12 -4.02 -5.13
N GLY A 132 -17.06 -4.82 -5.11
CA GLY A 132 -16.63 -5.68 -6.21
C GLY A 132 -15.53 -5.09 -7.11
N HIS A 133 -14.95 -3.95 -6.75
CA HIS A 133 -13.77 -3.44 -7.42
C HIS A 133 -12.55 -4.30 -7.05
N PRO A 134 -11.80 -4.86 -8.02
CA PRO A 134 -10.49 -5.42 -7.73
C PRO A 134 -9.56 -4.32 -7.18
N VAL A 135 -9.03 -4.50 -5.98
CA VAL A 135 -8.08 -3.57 -5.38
C VAL A 135 -6.71 -4.24 -5.32
N ILE A 136 -5.73 -3.63 -5.98
CA ILE A 136 -4.36 -4.14 -6.07
C ILE A 136 -3.42 -3.09 -5.47
N ALA A 137 -2.46 -3.50 -4.66
CA ALA A 137 -1.37 -2.64 -4.22
C ALA A 137 -0.10 -2.98 -5.01
N LEU A 138 0.56 -1.96 -5.53
CA LEU A 138 1.89 -2.03 -6.13
C LEU A 138 2.87 -1.26 -5.25
N ILE A 139 3.72 -1.97 -4.53
CA ILE A 139 4.74 -1.36 -3.67
C ILE A 139 6.00 -1.07 -4.51
N VAL A 140 6.30 0.20 -4.69
CA VAL A 140 7.44 0.67 -5.50
C VAL A 140 8.53 1.36 -4.67
N GLY A 141 8.22 1.68 -3.41
CA GLY A 141 9.10 2.34 -2.46
C GLY A 141 8.81 1.89 -1.03
N PRO A 142 9.06 2.72 -0.01
CA PRO A 142 8.67 2.40 1.36
C PRO A 142 7.16 2.17 1.49
N ALA A 143 6.79 1.10 2.20
CA ALA A 143 5.43 0.76 2.60
C ALA A 143 5.38 0.69 4.13
N MET A 144 5.34 1.85 4.79
CA MET A 144 5.67 1.94 6.18
C MET A 144 4.48 2.38 7.04
N SER A 145 4.38 1.77 8.23
CA SER A 145 3.57 2.28 9.34
C SER A 145 2.07 2.37 9.01
N GLY A 146 1.33 3.26 9.67
CA GLY A 146 -0.08 3.52 9.40
C GLY A 146 -0.35 4.07 8.01
N ALA A 147 0.66 4.65 7.34
CA ALA A 147 0.52 5.08 5.94
C ALA A 147 0.27 3.90 5.00
N PHE A 148 1.00 2.81 5.15
CA PHE A 148 0.75 1.59 4.37
C PHE A 148 -0.61 0.98 4.70
N LEU A 149 -1.05 1.03 5.97
CA LEU A 149 -2.39 0.57 6.34
C LEU A 149 -3.49 1.39 5.65
N ALA A 150 -3.28 2.72 5.53
CA ALA A 150 -4.22 3.63 4.88
C ALA A 150 -4.18 3.54 3.35
N HIS A 151 -3.00 3.25 2.76
CA HIS A 151 -2.78 3.22 1.31
C HIS A 151 -2.03 1.96 0.89
N GLY A 152 -2.77 0.94 0.47
CA GLY A 152 -2.25 -0.31 -0.08
C GLY A 152 -2.58 -1.57 0.72
N TYR A 153 -2.47 -1.57 2.05
CA TYR A 153 -2.68 -2.80 2.83
C TYR A 153 -4.11 -3.34 2.75
N GLN A 154 -5.08 -2.53 2.37
CA GLN A 154 -6.48 -2.95 2.18
C GLN A 154 -6.74 -3.64 0.83
N ALA A 155 -5.74 -3.76 -0.03
CA ALA A 155 -5.88 -4.39 -1.35
C ALA A 155 -6.21 -5.89 -1.29
N ASN A 156 -6.91 -6.43 -2.27
CA ASN A 156 -7.13 -7.87 -2.43
C ASN A 156 -5.80 -8.61 -2.68
N ARG A 157 -4.92 -8.00 -3.48
CA ARG A 157 -3.60 -8.53 -3.87
C ARG A 157 -2.53 -7.48 -3.63
N ILE A 158 -1.37 -7.90 -3.19
CA ILE A 158 -0.20 -7.04 -2.99
C ILE A 158 0.94 -7.54 -3.85
N VAL A 159 1.46 -6.65 -4.69
CA VAL A 159 2.63 -6.85 -5.55
C VAL A 159 3.70 -5.88 -5.11
N ALA A 160 4.97 -6.27 -5.15
CA ALA A 160 6.08 -5.40 -4.83
C ALA A 160 7.21 -5.53 -5.85
N LEU A 161 7.99 -4.47 -6.01
CA LEU A 161 9.26 -4.52 -6.72
C LEU A 161 10.36 -5.03 -5.78
N ASP A 162 11.19 -5.95 -6.25
CA ASP A 162 12.42 -6.35 -5.56
C ASP A 162 13.54 -5.38 -5.92
N ALA A 163 13.51 -4.20 -5.32
CA ALA A 163 14.42 -3.11 -5.64
C ALA A 163 14.97 -2.46 -4.37
N PRO A 164 16.19 -1.88 -4.41
CA PRO A 164 16.73 -1.13 -3.29
C PRO A 164 15.76 -0.03 -2.82
N GLY A 165 15.58 0.10 -1.50
CA GLY A 165 14.67 1.09 -0.91
C GLY A 165 13.19 0.72 -0.93
N THR A 166 12.80 -0.40 -1.53
CA THR A 166 11.46 -0.97 -1.38
C THR A 166 11.43 -1.75 -0.06
N LEU A 167 10.73 -1.20 0.92
CA LEU A 167 10.75 -1.67 2.31
C LEU A 167 9.34 -1.77 2.87
N VAL A 168 9.12 -2.68 3.81
CA VAL A 168 7.84 -2.80 4.53
C VAL A 168 8.06 -3.05 6.01
N HIS A 169 7.46 -2.24 6.86
CA HIS A 169 7.44 -2.48 8.30
C HIS A 169 6.40 -1.62 9.02
N ALA A 170 6.03 -2.04 10.23
CA ALA A 170 5.12 -1.28 11.08
C ALA A 170 5.73 0.03 11.62
N MET A 171 7.05 0.15 11.68
CA MET A 171 7.76 1.30 12.24
C MET A 171 9.11 1.50 11.54
N GLY A 172 9.50 2.76 11.32
CA GLY A 172 10.85 3.08 10.81
C GLY A 172 11.94 2.63 11.77
N LYS A 173 13.12 2.25 11.25
CA LYS A 173 14.22 1.65 12.03
C LYS A 173 14.63 2.50 13.24
N ASP A 174 14.82 3.81 13.06
CA ASP A 174 15.22 4.72 14.15
C ASP A 174 14.18 4.79 15.28
N ALA A 175 12.91 4.77 14.92
CA ALA A 175 11.82 4.75 15.90
C ALA A 175 11.75 3.39 16.61
N ALA A 176 11.91 2.29 15.87
CA ALA A 176 11.96 0.94 16.43
C ALA A 176 13.15 0.76 17.37
N ALA A 177 14.34 1.27 17.00
CA ALA A 177 15.53 1.28 17.84
C ALA A 177 15.28 1.97 19.19
N ARG A 178 14.71 3.19 19.16
CA ARG A 178 14.36 3.93 20.37
C ARG A 178 13.36 3.21 21.26
N VAL A 179 12.28 2.69 20.68
CA VAL A 179 11.20 2.02 21.43
C VAL A 179 11.69 0.72 22.04
N THR A 180 12.51 -0.04 21.33
CA THR A 180 13.02 -1.33 21.79
C THR A 180 14.32 -1.22 22.59
N ARG A 181 14.89 0.00 22.73
CA ARG A 181 16.19 0.26 23.35
C ARG A 181 17.32 -0.57 22.75
N ARG A 182 17.35 -0.65 21.42
CA ARG A 182 18.37 -1.34 20.61
C ARG A 182 19.04 -0.35 19.68
N SER A 183 20.18 -0.75 19.12
CA SER A 183 20.76 -0.05 17.98
C SER A 183 20.06 -0.47 16.67
N VAL A 184 20.28 0.27 15.59
CA VAL A 184 19.75 -0.10 14.26
C VAL A 184 20.42 -1.40 13.77
N GLU A 185 21.71 -1.57 14.04
CA GLU A 185 22.48 -2.76 13.70
C GLU A 185 21.96 -4.01 14.42
N GLU A 186 21.57 -3.86 15.71
CA GLU A 186 20.96 -4.96 16.47
C GLU A 186 19.58 -5.34 15.88
N LEU A 187 18.80 -4.37 15.40
CA LEU A 187 17.53 -4.64 14.73
C LEU A 187 17.74 -5.34 13.38
N ASP A 188 18.73 -4.93 12.62
CA ASP A 188 19.05 -5.56 11.34
C ASP A 188 19.51 -7.02 11.55
N ALA A 189 20.36 -7.29 12.53
CA ALA A 189 20.77 -8.65 12.90
C ALA A 189 19.58 -9.53 13.34
N LEU A 190 18.63 -8.97 14.08
CA LEU A 190 17.39 -9.67 14.42
C LEU A 190 16.54 -9.97 13.18
N GLY A 191 16.48 -9.05 12.21
CA GLY A 191 15.75 -9.21 10.96
C GLY A 191 16.29 -10.33 10.07
N GLU A 192 17.55 -10.71 10.19
CA GLU A 192 18.15 -11.84 9.47
C GLU A 192 17.59 -13.20 9.93
N THR A 193 17.26 -13.31 11.21
CA THR A 193 16.82 -14.57 11.83
C THR A 193 15.33 -14.61 12.15
N ILE A 194 14.73 -13.46 12.43
CA ILE A 194 13.32 -13.32 12.82
C ILE A 194 12.56 -12.61 11.70
N VAL A 195 11.93 -13.38 10.83
CA VAL A 195 11.23 -12.89 9.63
C VAL A 195 10.32 -11.66 9.88
N PRO A 196 9.47 -11.62 10.93
CA PRO A 196 8.65 -10.45 11.21
C PRO A 196 9.41 -9.18 11.62
N MET A 197 10.68 -9.27 11.96
CA MET A 197 11.53 -8.13 12.30
C MET A 197 12.25 -7.53 11.10
N SER A 198 12.23 -8.22 9.97
CA SER A 198 12.89 -7.80 8.74
C SER A 198 12.09 -6.71 7.99
N TYR A 199 12.82 -5.78 7.38
CA TYR A 199 12.25 -4.73 6.53
C TYR A 199 12.20 -5.12 5.04
N SER A 200 12.77 -6.26 4.66
CA SER A 200 12.89 -6.67 3.27
C SER A 200 11.58 -7.21 2.68
N MET A 201 11.37 -6.96 1.38
CA MET A 201 10.22 -7.52 0.65
C MET A 201 10.28 -9.04 0.57
N THR A 202 11.47 -9.61 0.46
CA THR A 202 11.67 -11.08 0.47
C THR A 202 11.18 -11.71 1.77
N SER A 203 11.45 -11.09 2.92
CA SER A 203 10.93 -11.54 4.22
C SER A 203 9.42 -11.32 4.33
N PHE A 204 8.90 -10.23 3.81
CA PHE A 204 7.47 -9.97 3.77
C PHE A 204 6.72 -11.02 2.92
N ALA A 205 7.32 -11.45 1.80
CA ALA A 205 6.81 -12.56 1.01
C ALA A 205 6.73 -13.87 1.81
N LYS A 206 7.74 -14.17 2.63
CA LYS A 206 7.73 -15.35 3.52
C LYS A 206 6.63 -15.32 4.58
N LEU A 207 6.07 -14.15 4.89
CA LEU A 207 4.89 -14.01 5.76
C LEU A 207 3.59 -14.36 5.03
N GLY A 208 3.62 -14.63 3.73
CA GLY A 208 2.43 -14.96 2.92
C GLY A 208 1.50 -13.77 2.70
N LEU A 209 2.02 -12.55 2.78
CA LEU A 209 1.28 -11.31 2.62
C LEU A 209 1.46 -10.68 1.24
N LEU A 210 2.42 -11.18 0.45
CA LEU A 210 2.74 -10.72 -0.89
C LEU A 210 2.30 -11.76 -1.92
N ASP A 211 1.62 -11.32 -2.97
CA ASP A 211 1.15 -12.17 -4.06
C ASP A 211 2.20 -12.33 -5.15
N SER A 212 3.00 -11.29 -5.40
CA SER A 212 4.11 -11.32 -6.36
C SER A 212 5.22 -10.38 -5.94
N LEU A 213 6.46 -10.84 -6.09
CA LEU A 213 7.68 -10.04 -5.97
C LEU A 213 8.34 -10.00 -7.34
N ILE A 214 8.48 -8.80 -7.92
CA ILE A 214 8.97 -8.60 -9.29
C ILE A 214 10.45 -8.21 -9.24
N PRO A 215 11.36 -9.09 -9.64
CA PRO A 215 12.80 -8.80 -9.68
C PRO A 215 13.19 -7.97 -10.90
N ASP A 216 14.42 -7.48 -10.91
CA ASP A 216 15.08 -6.85 -12.05
C ASP A 216 14.28 -5.69 -12.67
N VAL A 217 13.77 -4.81 -11.80
CA VAL A 217 13.08 -3.58 -12.18
C VAL A 217 13.78 -2.40 -11.53
N ASP A 218 14.14 -1.40 -12.33
CA ASP A 218 14.59 -0.12 -11.79
C ASP A 218 13.38 0.64 -11.24
N ALA A 219 13.30 0.73 -9.92
CA ALA A 219 12.19 1.41 -9.27
C ALA A 219 12.23 2.94 -9.43
N ASP A 220 13.41 3.49 -9.71
CA ASP A 220 13.64 4.94 -9.84
C ASP A 220 13.53 5.44 -11.28
N ALA A 221 13.80 4.58 -12.28
CA ALA A 221 13.75 4.91 -13.69
C ALA A 221 13.31 3.72 -14.55
N PRO A 222 12.04 3.23 -14.40
CA PRO A 222 11.60 2.07 -15.16
C PRO A 222 11.59 2.35 -16.66
N ASP A 223 12.15 1.43 -17.43
CA ASP A 223 12.03 1.47 -18.88
C ASP A 223 10.67 0.94 -19.34
N HIS A 224 10.41 1.03 -20.65
CA HIS A 224 9.14 0.56 -21.22
C HIS A 224 8.93 -0.94 -21.02
N ALA A 225 9.95 -1.77 -21.18
CA ALA A 225 9.83 -3.22 -21.05
C ALA A 225 9.55 -3.63 -19.59
N GLN A 226 10.19 -2.97 -18.64
CA GLN A 226 9.94 -3.16 -17.20
C GLN A 226 8.53 -2.72 -16.83
N THR A 227 8.07 -1.58 -17.34
CA THR A 227 6.71 -1.07 -17.12
C THR A 227 5.66 -2.05 -17.66
N GLU A 228 5.84 -2.57 -18.87
CA GLU A 228 4.90 -3.54 -19.45
C GLU A 228 4.91 -4.87 -18.68
N ARG A 229 6.04 -5.32 -18.17
CA ARG A 229 6.11 -6.49 -17.29
C ARG A 229 5.31 -6.30 -16.00
N VAL A 230 5.45 -5.13 -15.37
CA VAL A 230 4.66 -4.79 -14.17
C VAL A 230 3.17 -4.70 -14.52
N ARG A 231 2.82 -4.06 -15.64
CA ARG A 231 1.44 -3.96 -16.14
C ARG A 231 0.82 -5.35 -16.33
N ALA A 232 1.54 -6.29 -16.94
CA ALA A 232 1.08 -7.65 -17.14
C ALA A 232 0.81 -8.39 -15.82
N VAL A 233 1.69 -8.21 -14.81
CA VAL A 233 1.49 -8.78 -13.46
C VAL A 233 0.24 -8.17 -12.80
N LEU A 234 0.06 -6.86 -12.86
CA LEU A 234 -1.12 -6.19 -12.30
C LEU A 234 -2.42 -6.67 -12.97
N ALA A 235 -2.43 -6.79 -14.30
CA ALA A 235 -3.57 -7.33 -15.04
C ALA A 235 -3.88 -8.78 -14.62
N GLN A 236 -2.87 -9.61 -14.39
CA GLN A 236 -3.06 -10.96 -13.85
C GLN A 236 -3.68 -10.92 -12.46
N MET A 237 -3.21 -10.04 -11.56
CA MET A 237 -3.78 -9.88 -10.21
C MET A 237 -5.26 -9.45 -10.24
N VAL A 238 -5.65 -8.64 -11.22
CA VAL A 238 -7.06 -8.27 -11.45
C VAL A 238 -7.89 -9.52 -11.81
N ARG A 239 -7.43 -10.31 -12.77
CA ARG A 239 -8.11 -11.56 -13.15
C ARG A 239 -8.24 -12.53 -11.99
N ASP A 240 -7.16 -12.73 -11.23
CA ASP A 240 -7.14 -13.60 -10.06
C ASP A 240 -8.07 -13.11 -8.95
N THR A 241 -8.22 -11.78 -8.80
CA THR A 241 -9.14 -11.19 -7.83
C THR A 241 -10.59 -11.39 -8.22
N ARG A 242 -10.92 -11.30 -9.52
CA ARG A 242 -12.27 -11.57 -10.01
C ARG A 242 -12.65 -13.04 -9.90
N ALA A 243 -11.70 -13.94 -10.13
CA ALA A 243 -11.90 -15.38 -9.97
C ALA A 243 -12.08 -15.80 -8.48
N ASP A 244 -11.63 -14.97 -7.53
CA ASP A 244 -11.78 -15.22 -6.09
C ASP A 244 -13.17 -14.75 -5.63
N THR A 245 -13.98 -15.68 -5.14
CA THR A 245 -15.32 -15.37 -4.63
C THR A 245 -15.32 -14.62 -3.32
N THR A 246 -14.18 -14.60 -2.60
CA THR A 246 -14.04 -13.89 -1.33
C THR A 246 -13.60 -12.45 -1.57
N ARG A 247 -14.34 -11.50 -1.03
CA ARG A 247 -14.02 -10.05 -1.11
C ARG A 247 -13.33 -9.53 0.14
N ASP A 248 -13.09 -10.41 1.10
CA ASP A 248 -12.38 -10.11 2.34
C ASP A 248 -10.86 -10.36 2.21
N LEU A 249 -10.14 -10.20 3.30
CA LEU A 249 -8.70 -10.45 3.37
C LEU A 249 -8.34 -11.81 3.99
N SER A 250 -9.31 -12.71 4.18
CA SER A 250 -9.12 -14.02 4.84
C SER A 250 -8.12 -14.91 4.12
N ARG A 251 -7.95 -14.74 2.80
CA ARG A 251 -6.95 -15.44 2.00
C ARG A 251 -5.53 -15.27 2.56
N ARG A 252 -5.20 -14.08 3.09
CA ARG A 252 -3.90 -13.83 3.73
C ARG A 252 -3.68 -14.65 5.00
N LEU A 253 -4.76 -15.09 5.65
CA LEU A 253 -4.71 -15.90 6.85
C LEU A 253 -4.58 -17.39 6.55
N ARG A 254 -4.94 -17.81 5.33
CA ARG A 254 -4.98 -19.22 4.89
C ARG A 254 -3.80 -19.61 3.99
N ASN A 255 -2.75 -18.81 3.97
CA ASN A 255 -1.56 -19.08 3.15
C ASN A 255 -0.65 -20.10 3.87
N ASP A 256 -0.57 -21.31 3.33
CA ASP A 256 0.24 -22.41 3.90
C ASP A 256 1.75 -22.09 3.92
N ALA A 257 2.24 -21.30 2.97
CA ALA A 257 3.62 -20.86 2.97
C ALA A 257 3.99 -20.03 4.22
N ALA A 258 3.00 -19.35 4.80
CA ALA A 258 3.14 -18.55 6.00
C ALA A 258 2.96 -19.33 7.31
N ASN A 259 2.54 -20.59 7.26
CA ASN A 259 2.22 -21.37 8.46
C ASN A 259 3.42 -21.50 9.42
N ARG A 260 4.62 -21.60 8.89
CA ARG A 260 5.86 -21.67 9.70
C ARG A 260 6.24 -20.30 10.25
N THR A 261 6.26 -19.27 9.42
CA THR A 261 6.72 -17.91 9.77
C THR A 261 5.75 -17.17 10.69
N ARG A 262 4.47 -17.54 10.67
CA ARG A 262 3.40 -16.98 11.51
C ARG A 262 2.76 -17.98 12.48
N ALA A 263 3.45 -19.08 12.78
CA ALA A 263 2.93 -20.15 13.61
C ALA A 263 2.38 -19.65 14.96
N ALA A 264 3.10 -18.76 15.64
CA ALA A 264 2.66 -18.19 16.93
C ALA A 264 1.35 -17.40 16.79
N SER A 265 1.21 -16.56 15.76
CA SER A 265 -0.02 -15.77 15.51
C SER A 265 -1.19 -16.66 15.14
N ILE A 266 -0.95 -17.74 14.42
CA ILE A 266 -1.97 -18.72 14.03
C ILE A 266 -2.44 -19.48 15.27
N ASP A 267 -1.53 -19.92 16.14
CA ASP A 267 -1.86 -20.62 17.38
C ASP A 267 -2.67 -19.74 18.34
N VAL A 268 -2.28 -18.48 18.52
CA VAL A 268 -3.03 -17.52 19.34
C VAL A 268 -4.47 -17.36 18.81
N ARG A 269 -4.65 -17.18 17.50
CA ARG A 269 -5.99 -17.07 16.90
C ARG A 269 -6.83 -18.30 17.12
N ARG A 270 -6.26 -19.48 16.94
CA ARG A 270 -6.95 -20.74 17.18
C ARG A 270 -7.41 -20.87 18.63
N ARG A 271 -6.55 -20.52 19.59
CA ARG A 271 -6.88 -20.56 21.03
C ARG A 271 -7.95 -19.53 21.39
N LEU A 272 -7.89 -18.32 20.82
CA LEU A 272 -8.92 -17.31 21.04
C LEU A 272 -10.29 -17.77 20.51
N ALA A 273 -10.36 -18.31 19.30
CA ALA A 273 -11.61 -18.83 18.75
C ALA A 273 -12.20 -19.91 19.65
N ALA A 274 -11.38 -20.88 20.09
CA ALA A 274 -11.83 -21.96 20.97
C ALA A 274 -12.29 -21.48 22.36
N GLN A 275 -11.84 -20.32 22.83
CA GLN A 275 -12.30 -19.71 24.09
C GLN A 275 -13.56 -18.87 23.86
N TRP A 276 -13.65 -18.17 22.73
CA TRP A 276 -14.81 -17.32 22.40
C TRP A 276 -16.11 -18.12 22.29
N ASP A 277 -16.04 -19.27 21.65
CA ASP A 277 -17.21 -20.16 21.49
C ASP A 277 -17.67 -20.85 22.81
N ARG A 278 -16.93 -20.67 23.92
CA ARG A 278 -17.24 -21.22 25.24
C ARG A 278 -17.78 -20.18 26.23
N ALA A 279 -17.76 -18.91 25.86
CA ALA A 279 -18.27 -17.80 26.66
C ALA A 279 -19.70 -17.45 26.27
#